data_61430f674adab5e1ee93088ce45111cb
#
_entry.id   61430f674adab5e1ee93088ce45111cb
#
_cell.length_a   1.000
_cell.length_b   1.000
_cell.length_c   1.000
_cell.angle_alpha   90.00
_cell.angle_beta   90.00
_cell.angle_gamma   90.00
#
_symmetry.space_group_name_H-M   'P 1'
#
loop_
_entity.id
_entity.type
_entity.pdbx_description
1 polymer ?
#
loop_
_entity_poly.entity_id
_entity_poly.type
_entity_poly.pdbx_seq_one_letter_code
_entity_poly.pdbx_strand_id
1 'polypeptide(L)'
;MKRIRAFSLPLGALVLASLVLQGCNSLNPLCGSARPVPIIGSLSASTVTLAELQPGFVLTVYGAQFVSSSVVEINGTKLSTVVVTSTQLQATITTAVISAAGTADVAVNTPSGNSGDLGCSSGGTSGSLILTIT
;
A
#
# COMPACT_ATOMS: atom_id res chain seq x y z
N MET A 1 -24.69 -23.21 65.25
CA MET A 1 -24.92 -23.55 63.84
C MET A 1 -24.58 -22.34 62.97
N LYS A 2 -23.40 -22.36 62.37
CA LYS A 2 -22.99 -21.31 61.43
C LYS A 2 -23.51 -21.63 60.02
N ARG A 3 -24.39 -20.77 59.50
CA ARG A 3 -24.85 -20.87 58.13
C ARG A 3 -23.76 -20.27 57.21
N ILE A 4 -23.16 -21.10 56.41
CA ILE A 4 -22.26 -20.69 55.35
C ILE A 4 -23.14 -20.16 54.20
N ARG A 5 -23.10 -18.86 53.95
CA ARG A 5 -23.70 -18.28 52.76
C ARG A 5 -22.76 -18.49 51.60
N ALA A 6 -23.13 -19.39 50.70
CA ALA A 6 -22.48 -19.53 49.43
C ALA A 6 -22.67 -18.25 48.61
N PHE A 7 -21.61 -17.54 48.36
CA PHE A 7 -21.62 -16.44 47.40
C PHE A 7 -21.57 -17.08 45.99
N SER A 8 -22.75 -17.20 45.39
CA SER A 8 -22.83 -17.50 43.96
C SER A 8 -22.46 -16.25 43.17
N LEU A 9 -21.23 -16.14 42.74
CA LEU A 9 -20.87 -15.14 41.73
C LEU A 9 -21.63 -15.48 40.42
N PRO A 10 -22.37 -14.53 39.85
CA PRO A 10 -23.08 -14.81 38.60
C PRO A 10 -22.05 -15.02 37.47
N LEU A 11 -22.16 -16.19 36.83
CA LEU A 11 -21.39 -16.59 35.69
C LEU A 11 -21.41 -15.55 34.54
N GLY A 12 -22.39 -14.65 34.55
CA GLY A 12 -22.54 -13.56 33.60
C GLY A 12 -21.46 -12.47 33.66
N ALA A 13 -20.84 -12.27 34.83
CA ALA A 13 -19.81 -11.24 34.95
C ALA A 13 -18.45 -11.64 34.28
N LEU A 14 -18.17 -12.92 34.24
CA LEU A 14 -16.95 -13.43 33.57
C LEU A 14 -17.07 -13.40 32.04
N VAL A 15 -18.28 -13.57 31.49
CA VAL A 15 -18.52 -13.53 30.05
C VAL A 15 -18.44 -12.09 29.52
N LEU A 16 -18.86 -11.10 30.30
CA LEU A 16 -18.73 -9.69 29.91
C LEU A 16 -17.27 -9.22 29.90
N ALA A 17 -16.45 -9.72 30.82
CA ALA A 17 -15.04 -9.35 30.89
C ALA A 17 -14.21 -9.91 29.71
N SER A 18 -14.58 -11.08 29.17
CA SER A 18 -13.90 -11.66 28.01
C SER A 18 -14.27 -11.00 26.67
N LEU A 19 -15.43 -10.36 26.58
CA LEU A 19 -15.84 -9.62 25.36
C LEU A 19 -15.14 -8.27 25.23
N VAL A 20 -14.65 -7.69 26.32
CA VAL A 20 -13.97 -6.40 26.31
C VAL A 20 -12.51 -6.51 25.81
N LEU A 21 -11.90 -7.70 25.93
CA LEU A 21 -10.51 -7.91 25.45
C LEU A 21 -10.38 -8.18 23.94
N GLN A 22 -11.47 -8.47 23.25
CA GLN A 22 -11.47 -8.62 21.79
C GLN A 22 -11.72 -7.31 21.04
N GLY A 23 -11.99 -6.22 21.76
CA GLY A 23 -12.34 -4.92 21.18
C GLY A 23 -11.17 -4.10 20.63
N CYS A 24 -9.92 -4.52 20.82
CA CYS A 24 -8.76 -3.70 20.40
C CYS A 24 -8.44 -3.74 18.90
N ASN A 25 -9.07 -4.61 18.12
CA ASN A 25 -8.81 -4.69 16.67
C ASN A 25 -9.88 -4.04 15.78
N SER A 26 -11.00 -3.59 16.34
CA SER A 26 -12.08 -2.99 15.54
C SER A 26 -12.26 -1.48 15.75
N LEU A 27 -11.33 -0.81 16.42
CA LEU A 27 -11.37 0.64 16.63
C LEU A 27 -10.58 1.41 15.54
N ASN A 28 -10.50 0.87 14.32
CA ASN A 28 -9.92 1.54 13.18
C ASN A 28 -10.93 2.12 12.15
N PRO A 29 -12.18 2.47 12.51
CA PRO A 29 -13.04 3.19 11.58
C PRO A 29 -12.58 4.63 11.34
N LEU A 30 -11.69 5.16 12.17
CA LEU A 30 -11.17 6.53 12.06
C LEU A 30 -9.95 6.66 11.15
N CYS A 31 -9.31 5.54 10.78
CA CYS A 31 -8.12 5.54 9.94
C CYS A 31 -8.40 5.55 8.44
N GLY A 32 -9.65 5.43 8.02
CA GLY A 32 -9.94 5.16 6.61
C GLY A 32 -9.33 3.83 6.17
N SER A 33 -9.13 3.65 4.88
CA SER A 33 -8.45 2.45 4.37
C SER A 33 -7.00 2.41 4.82
N ALA A 34 -6.54 1.27 5.32
CA ALA A 34 -5.13 1.04 5.60
C ALA A 34 -4.28 1.36 4.35
N ARG A 35 -3.19 2.11 4.55
CA ARG A 35 -2.27 2.45 3.48
C ARG A 35 -0.91 1.82 3.77
N PRO A 36 -0.76 0.52 3.47
CA PRO A 36 0.50 -0.17 3.68
C PRO A 36 1.58 0.38 2.75
N VAL A 37 2.83 0.18 3.13
CA VAL A 37 3.96 0.44 2.24
C VAL A 37 3.88 -0.54 1.07
N PRO A 38 3.85 -0.08 -0.20
CA PRO A 38 3.76 -0.97 -1.34
C PRO A 38 5.03 -1.79 -1.52
N ILE A 39 4.88 -2.95 -2.14
CA ILE A 39 5.99 -3.84 -2.46
C ILE A 39 6.04 -3.98 -3.98
N ILE A 40 7.16 -3.62 -4.60
CA ILE A 40 7.40 -3.84 -6.01
C ILE A 40 8.07 -5.20 -6.22
N GLY A 41 7.60 -5.99 -7.17
CA GLY A 41 8.11 -7.34 -7.45
C GLY A 41 8.75 -7.47 -8.82
N SER A 42 8.07 -7.02 -9.87
CA SER A 42 8.56 -7.09 -11.25
C SER A 42 7.92 -6.05 -12.15
N LEU A 43 8.53 -5.83 -13.32
CA LEU A 43 8.05 -4.97 -14.39
C LEU A 43 7.66 -5.82 -15.60
N SER A 44 6.70 -5.35 -16.39
CA SER A 44 6.31 -6.01 -17.65
C SER A 44 7.44 -5.97 -18.71
N ALA A 45 8.36 -5.01 -18.60
CA ALA A 45 9.55 -4.89 -19.41
C ALA A 45 10.70 -4.39 -18.53
N SER A 46 11.88 -4.97 -18.69
CA SER A 46 13.11 -4.50 -18.04
C SER A 46 13.92 -3.56 -18.94
N THR A 47 13.59 -3.54 -20.24
CA THR A 47 14.22 -2.68 -21.24
C THR A 47 13.16 -2.12 -22.18
N VAL A 48 13.26 -0.83 -22.48
CA VAL A 48 12.43 -0.12 -23.47
C VAL A 48 13.32 0.79 -24.31
N THR A 49 12.89 1.08 -25.53
CA THR A 49 13.60 2.02 -26.42
C THR A 49 13.01 3.43 -26.31
N LEU A 50 13.82 4.46 -26.60
CA LEU A 50 13.31 5.84 -26.68
C LEU A 50 12.19 5.98 -27.73
N ALA A 51 12.23 5.19 -28.80
CA ALA A 51 11.19 5.21 -29.83
C ALA A 51 9.84 4.71 -29.29
N GLU A 52 9.84 3.73 -28.39
CA GLU A 52 8.61 3.23 -27.75
C GLU A 52 8.03 4.24 -26.76
N LEU A 53 8.86 5.11 -26.19
CA LEU A 53 8.40 6.15 -25.25
C LEU A 53 7.72 7.34 -25.96
N GLN A 54 7.97 7.55 -27.26
CA GLN A 54 7.40 8.70 -28.01
C GLN A 54 5.88 8.70 -28.05
N PRO A 55 5.19 7.59 -28.41
CA PRO A 55 3.74 7.51 -28.37
C PRO A 55 3.16 7.32 -26.97
N GLY A 56 4.03 7.06 -25.97
CA GLY A 56 3.64 6.66 -24.64
C GLY A 56 3.68 5.15 -24.45
N PHE A 57 4.59 4.67 -23.62
CA PHE A 57 4.75 3.25 -23.27
C PHE A 57 3.99 2.95 -21.97
N VAL A 58 3.09 1.96 -22.01
CA VAL A 58 2.38 1.51 -20.81
C VAL A 58 3.23 0.45 -20.09
N LEU A 59 3.82 0.84 -18.99
CA LEU A 59 4.54 -0.07 -18.10
C LEU A 59 3.56 -0.68 -17.11
N THR A 60 3.52 -2.00 -17.03
CA THR A 60 2.81 -2.71 -15.96
C THR A 60 3.78 -3.06 -14.84
N VAL A 61 3.43 -2.69 -13.62
CA VAL A 61 4.19 -2.97 -12.41
C VAL A 61 3.44 -4.02 -11.60
N TYR A 62 4.11 -5.11 -11.29
CA TYR A 62 3.59 -6.18 -10.46
C TYR A 62 4.20 -6.11 -9.06
N GLY A 63 3.41 -6.42 -8.05
CA GLY A 63 3.85 -6.37 -6.67
C GLY A 63 2.77 -6.77 -5.70
N ALA A 64 2.72 -6.08 -4.56
CA ALA A 64 1.72 -6.33 -3.53
C ALA A 64 1.41 -5.05 -2.74
N GLN A 65 0.28 -5.07 -2.03
CA GLN A 65 -0.17 -4.00 -1.15
C GLN A 65 -0.46 -2.68 -1.89
N PHE A 66 -0.83 -2.76 -3.16
CA PHE A 66 -1.27 -1.61 -3.92
C PHE A 66 -2.69 -1.21 -3.50
N VAL A 67 -2.91 0.07 -3.34
CA VAL A 67 -4.21 0.67 -2.98
C VAL A 67 -4.57 1.75 -4.01
N SER A 68 -5.80 2.22 -3.99
CA SER A 68 -6.30 3.19 -4.98
C SER A 68 -5.49 4.48 -5.09
N SER A 69 -4.71 4.82 -4.08
CA SER A 69 -3.82 5.98 -4.05
C SER A 69 -2.37 5.68 -4.41
N SER A 70 -2.03 4.41 -4.71
CA SER A 70 -0.67 4.03 -5.12
C SER A 70 -0.35 4.61 -6.49
N VAL A 71 0.84 5.19 -6.63
CA VAL A 71 1.35 5.78 -7.87
C VAL A 71 2.74 5.25 -8.19
N VAL A 72 2.99 5.03 -9.47
CA VAL A 72 4.33 4.67 -9.97
C VAL A 72 5.19 5.93 -10.04
N GLU A 73 6.42 5.82 -9.61
CA GLU A 73 7.45 6.85 -9.71
C GLU A 73 8.59 6.38 -10.59
N ILE A 74 9.09 7.26 -11.45
CA ILE A 74 10.32 7.07 -12.23
C ILE A 74 11.33 8.14 -11.80
N ASN A 75 12.46 7.71 -11.25
CA ASN A 75 13.49 8.60 -10.70
C ASN A 75 12.89 9.65 -9.73
N GLY A 76 11.90 9.23 -8.93
CA GLY A 76 11.17 10.11 -7.99
C GLY A 76 10.07 10.96 -8.62
N THR A 77 9.88 10.91 -9.94
CA THR A 77 8.79 11.62 -10.63
C THR A 77 7.54 10.75 -10.67
N LYS A 78 6.44 11.26 -10.13
CA LYS A 78 5.14 10.56 -10.11
C LYS A 78 4.51 10.55 -11.48
N LEU A 79 4.01 9.38 -11.90
CA LEU A 79 3.33 9.17 -13.16
C LEU A 79 1.82 9.05 -12.97
N SER A 80 1.06 9.36 -14.02
CA SER A 80 -0.34 8.97 -14.11
C SER A 80 -0.44 7.44 -14.03
N THR A 81 -1.09 6.94 -12.99
CA THR A 81 -1.12 5.52 -12.66
C THR A 81 -2.56 5.03 -12.56
N VAL A 82 -2.83 3.88 -13.16
CA VAL A 82 -4.08 3.14 -12.99
C VAL A 82 -3.83 1.94 -12.09
N VAL A 83 -4.57 1.85 -11.00
CA VAL A 83 -4.54 0.68 -10.12
C VAL A 83 -5.50 -0.37 -10.69
N VAL A 84 -4.93 -1.44 -11.25
CA VAL A 84 -5.72 -2.53 -11.85
C VAL A 84 -6.20 -3.49 -10.75
N THR A 85 -5.28 -3.89 -9.88
CA THR A 85 -5.56 -4.74 -8.72
C THR A 85 -4.60 -4.36 -7.56
N SER A 86 -4.77 -4.99 -6.40
CA SER A 86 -3.83 -4.83 -5.29
C SER A 86 -2.42 -5.36 -5.58
N THR A 87 -2.21 -6.03 -6.72
CA THR A 87 -0.92 -6.60 -7.15
C THR A 87 -0.46 -6.11 -8.51
N GLN A 88 -1.20 -5.20 -9.15
CA GLN A 88 -0.91 -4.73 -10.50
C GLN A 88 -1.28 -3.26 -10.69
N LEU A 89 -0.30 -2.47 -11.15
CA LEU A 89 -0.44 -1.09 -11.56
C LEU A 89 -0.06 -0.94 -13.04
N GLN A 90 -0.61 0.08 -13.68
CA GLN A 90 -0.20 0.52 -15.03
C GLN A 90 0.14 2.00 -15.00
N ALA A 91 1.25 2.38 -15.59
CA ALA A 91 1.68 3.76 -15.73
C ALA A 91 2.18 4.02 -17.14
N THR A 92 1.88 5.19 -17.68
CA THR A 92 2.35 5.61 -19.00
C THR A 92 3.65 6.40 -18.87
N ILE A 93 4.71 5.92 -19.50
CA ILE A 93 6.01 6.57 -19.60
C ILE A 93 6.11 7.25 -20.96
N THR A 94 6.58 8.48 -20.96
CA THR A 94 6.79 9.26 -22.19
C THR A 94 8.20 9.85 -22.21
N THR A 95 8.61 10.37 -23.36
CA THR A 95 9.88 11.09 -23.50
C THR A 95 9.96 12.38 -22.67
N ALA A 96 8.84 12.89 -22.18
CA ALA A 96 8.82 13.99 -21.22
C ALA A 96 9.36 13.59 -19.84
N VAL A 97 9.24 12.30 -19.48
CA VAL A 97 9.75 11.75 -18.21
C VAL A 97 11.17 11.22 -18.38
N ILE A 98 11.44 10.51 -19.49
CA ILE A 98 12.75 9.93 -19.80
C ILE A 98 13.14 10.39 -21.21
N SER A 99 14.07 11.32 -21.30
CA SER A 99 14.49 11.96 -22.55
C SER A 99 15.76 11.38 -23.17
N ALA A 100 16.46 10.49 -22.49
CA ALA A 100 17.72 9.93 -22.93
C ALA A 100 17.86 8.45 -22.56
N ALA A 101 18.67 7.74 -23.33
CA ALA A 101 19.07 6.36 -23.01
C ALA A 101 19.84 6.30 -21.68
N GLY A 102 19.72 5.19 -20.99
CA GLY A 102 20.33 4.97 -19.68
C GLY A 102 19.51 4.04 -18.81
N THR A 103 19.53 4.27 -17.51
CA THR A 103 18.75 3.51 -16.53
C THR A 103 17.83 4.45 -15.75
N ALA A 104 16.68 3.94 -15.37
CA ALA A 104 15.72 4.66 -14.54
C ALA A 104 15.26 3.76 -13.38
N ASP A 105 15.15 4.35 -12.20
CA ASP A 105 14.61 3.68 -11.02
C ASP A 105 13.08 3.76 -11.05
N VAL A 106 12.43 2.60 -11.03
CA VAL A 106 10.98 2.46 -10.94
C VAL A 106 10.60 2.06 -9.53
N ALA A 107 9.80 2.86 -8.87
CA ALA A 107 9.27 2.59 -7.54
C ALA A 107 7.77 2.83 -7.51
N VAL A 108 7.12 2.43 -6.44
CA VAL A 108 5.71 2.71 -6.17
C VAL A 108 5.61 3.48 -4.87
N ASN A 109 4.90 4.59 -4.89
CA ASN A 109 4.61 5.39 -3.72
C ASN A 109 3.13 5.29 -3.37
N THR A 110 2.84 5.01 -2.13
CA THR A 110 1.50 5.15 -1.55
C THR A 110 1.53 6.34 -0.61
N PRO A 111 0.85 7.45 -0.94
CA PRO A 111 0.82 8.62 -0.08
C PRO A 111 0.24 8.28 1.29
N SER A 112 0.72 8.95 2.33
CA SER A 112 0.14 8.85 3.67
C SER A 112 -1.36 9.18 3.64
N GLY A 113 -2.13 8.48 4.46
CA GLY A 113 -3.53 8.82 4.70
C GLY A 113 -3.67 10.18 5.38
N ASN A 114 -4.90 10.56 5.67
CA ASN A 114 -5.13 11.77 6.45
C ASN A 114 -4.39 11.67 7.78
N SER A 115 -3.69 12.73 8.12
CA SER A 115 -2.79 12.91 9.26
C SER A 115 -3.50 12.97 10.63
N GLY A 116 -4.56 12.25 10.79
CA GLY A 116 -5.20 12.06 12.08
C GLY A 116 -4.50 10.98 12.90
N ASP A 117 -3.25 11.09 13.12
CA ASP A 117 -2.26 10.33 13.93
C ASP A 117 -2.78 9.33 14.99
N LEU A 118 -3.79 8.56 14.68
CA LEU A 118 -4.35 7.54 15.56
C LEU A 118 -3.79 6.14 15.28
N GLY A 119 -2.51 6.05 14.87
CA GLY A 119 -1.84 4.77 14.61
C GLY A 119 -2.20 4.13 13.26
N CYS A 120 -2.67 4.93 12.32
CA CYS A 120 -2.95 4.50 10.95
C CYS A 120 -1.65 4.31 10.17
N SER A 121 -1.56 3.28 9.33
CA SER A 121 -0.40 3.10 8.45
C SER A 121 -0.26 4.28 7.49
N SER A 122 0.91 4.84 7.43
CA SER A 122 1.18 6.12 6.76
C SER A 122 1.56 5.99 5.28
N GLY A 123 1.47 4.79 4.69
CA GLY A 123 1.96 4.57 3.34
C GLY A 123 3.49 4.60 3.28
N GLY A 124 4.05 4.90 2.13
CA GLY A 124 5.49 4.97 1.91
C GLY A 124 5.85 4.63 0.48
N THR A 125 7.16 4.58 0.21
CA THR A 125 7.71 4.20 -1.10
C THR A 125 8.30 2.79 -1.03
N SER A 126 8.05 1.99 -2.06
CA SER A 126 8.65 0.66 -2.22
C SER A 126 10.17 0.73 -2.43
N GLY A 127 10.84 -0.41 -2.43
CA GLY A 127 12.14 -0.53 -3.11
C GLY A 127 12.03 -0.15 -4.59
N SER A 128 13.14 -0.07 -5.30
CA SER A 128 13.14 0.23 -6.74
C SER A 128 13.60 -0.96 -7.59
N LEU A 129 13.11 -1.00 -8.83
CA LEU A 129 13.60 -1.86 -9.90
C LEU A 129 14.17 -1.01 -11.01
N ILE A 130 15.20 -1.54 -11.69
CA ILE A 130 15.87 -0.83 -12.79
C ILE A 130 15.11 -1.10 -14.10
N LEU A 131 14.78 -0.03 -14.80
CA LEU A 131 14.34 -0.02 -16.19
C LEU A 131 15.50 0.50 -17.06
N THR A 132 15.91 -0.28 -18.05
CA THR A 132 16.95 0.13 -19.01
C THR A 132 16.29 0.79 -20.23
N ILE A 133 16.82 1.92 -20.65
CA ILE A 133 16.37 2.67 -21.82
C ILE A 133 17.48 2.65 -22.88
N THR A 134 17.16 2.19 -24.09
CA THR A 134 18.07 2.09 -25.23
C THR A 134 17.68 2.97 -26.41
#